data_ed630dc82d9f8ffe8fa5e3d021087d1b
#
_entry.id   ed630dc82d9f8ffe8fa5e3d021087d1b
#
_cell.length_a   1.000
_cell.length_b   1.000
_cell.length_c   1.000
_cell.angle_alpha   90.00
_cell.angle_beta   90.00
_cell.angle_gamma   90.00
#
_symmetry.space_group_name_H-M   'P 1'
#
loop_
_entity.id
_entity.type
_entity.pdbx_description
1 polymer ?
#
loop_
_entity_poly.entity_id
_entity_poly.type
_entity_poly.pdbx_seq_one_letter_code
_entity_poly.pdbx_strand_id
1 'polypeptide(L)'
;PVRGVAQVGDTQIVLVDTPGIFVAKRRLDRAMVKAAWSGAADADAIVHLVDSSAWVADRAGTATGAQKMSIADDRRVIAQLKLTGKRAFLALNKIDLFPHDQVLPVMSELSDSGVYDEIFMISAENGDGVDRLAAAIADRMPAGTALFPPDQTADLPMRLLAAEVTREKLLLRMHQELPYQLMVETESWEERKDGSVRIQQVIIVGREGHKAMVLGKNGASIKEIGRMARKELMEMLDRPVHLFLFVKVDEKWQ
;
A
#
# COMPACT_ATOMS: atom_id res chain seq x y z
N PRO A 1 -2.51 -10.43 3.49
CA PRO A 1 -1.72 -9.19 3.58
C PRO A 1 -0.53 -9.26 2.63
N VAL A 2 -0.25 -8.15 1.95
CA VAL A 2 0.93 -7.99 1.11
C VAL A 2 2.14 -7.84 2.02
N ARG A 3 3.24 -8.51 1.67
CA ARG A 3 4.51 -8.38 2.37
C ARG A 3 5.52 -7.69 1.46
N GLY A 4 6.10 -6.59 1.94
CA GLY A 4 7.26 -5.97 1.32
C GLY A 4 8.52 -6.43 2.05
N VAL A 5 9.62 -6.53 1.34
CA VAL A 5 10.92 -6.85 1.91
C VAL A 5 11.87 -5.70 1.63
N ALA A 6 12.48 -5.15 2.66
CA ALA A 6 13.48 -4.09 2.55
C ALA A 6 14.78 -4.55 3.21
N GLN A 7 15.90 -4.21 2.59
CA GLN A 7 17.23 -4.44 3.14
C GLN A 7 17.78 -3.13 3.67
N VAL A 8 18.14 -3.10 4.95
CA VAL A 8 18.75 -1.94 5.63
C VAL A 8 20.06 -2.39 6.26
N GLY A 9 21.18 -2.07 5.64
CA GLY A 9 22.47 -2.66 6.02
C GLY A 9 22.40 -4.19 5.94
N ASP A 10 22.78 -4.86 7.03
CA ASP A 10 22.72 -6.32 7.16
C ASP A 10 21.35 -6.83 7.65
N THR A 11 20.41 -5.94 7.92
CA THR A 11 19.08 -6.30 8.46
C THR A 11 18.05 -6.39 7.37
N GLN A 12 17.30 -7.49 7.35
CA GLN A 12 16.13 -7.65 6.49
C GLN A 12 14.87 -7.27 7.27
N ILE A 13 14.11 -6.32 6.75
CA ILE A 13 12.82 -5.89 7.29
C ILE A 13 11.71 -6.48 6.43
N VAL A 14 10.81 -7.24 7.02
CA VAL A 14 9.59 -7.72 6.34
C VAL A 14 8.42 -6.85 6.75
N LEU A 15 7.97 -6.00 5.83
CA LEU A 15 6.84 -5.11 6.03
C LEU A 15 5.54 -5.85 5.72
N VAL A 16 4.62 -5.85 6.66
CA VAL A 16 3.29 -6.44 6.48
C VAL A 16 2.29 -5.30 6.38
N ASP A 17 1.76 -5.09 5.17
CA ASP A 17 0.67 -4.14 4.98
C ASP A 17 -0.59 -4.64 5.69
N THR A 18 -1.13 -3.80 6.53
CA THR A 18 -2.37 -4.10 7.26
C THR A 18 -3.50 -3.25 6.70
N PRO A 19 -4.70 -3.82 6.48
CA PRO A 19 -5.86 -3.02 6.15
C PRO A 19 -6.02 -1.89 7.17
N GLY A 20 -6.37 -0.69 6.70
CA GLY A 20 -6.57 0.47 7.59
C GLY A 20 -7.54 0.15 8.74
N ILE A 21 -7.23 0.63 9.93
CA ILE A 21 -8.07 0.46 11.12
C ILE A 21 -9.18 1.51 11.06
N PHE A 22 -10.36 1.09 10.67
CA PHE A 22 -11.55 1.94 10.49
C PHE A 22 -12.75 1.37 11.24
N VAL A 23 -13.84 2.14 11.34
CA VAL A 23 -15.09 1.65 11.94
C VAL A 23 -15.67 0.53 11.09
N ALA A 24 -15.60 -0.68 11.61
CA ALA A 24 -16.16 -1.86 10.96
C ALA A 24 -17.70 -1.77 10.93
N LYS A 25 -18.26 -1.44 9.77
CA LYS A 25 -19.72 -1.39 9.54
C LYS A 25 -20.29 -2.72 9.07
N ARG A 26 -19.48 -3.53 8.36
CA ARG A 26 -19.88 -4.82 7.78
C ARG A 26 -19.11 -5.98 8.43
N ARG A 27 -19.57 -7.21 8.18
CA ARG A 27 -18.90 -8.43 8.69
C ARG A 27 -17.46 -8.56 8.16
N LEU A 28 -17.24 -8.21 6.90
CA LEU A 28 -15.93 -8.21 6.25
C LEU A 28 -14.99 -7.20 6.92
N ASP A 29 -15.47 -5.99 7.21
CA ASP A 29 -14.69 -4.94 7.87
C ASP A 29 -14.16 -5.42 9.23
N ARG A 30 -15.00 -6.12 10.02
CA ARG A 30 -14.59 -6.69 11.31
C ARG A 30 -13.49 -7.74 11.17
N ALA A 31 -13.57 -8.57 10.12
CA ALA A 31 -12.53 -9.55 9.83
C ALA A 31 -11.21 -8.88 9.43
N MET A 32 -11.27 -7.80 8.63
CA MET A 32 -10.09 -7.03 8.22
C MET A 32 -9.41 -6.34 9.41
N VAL A 33 -10.17 -5.67 10.27
CA VAL A 33 -9.64 -5.03 11.49
C VAL A 33 -9.03 -6.08 12.43
N LYS A 34 -9.70 -7.23 12.61
CA LYS A 34 -9.16 -8.34 13.41
C LYS A 34 -7.85 -8.88 12.81
N ALA A 35 -7.76 -9.02 11.49
CA ALA A 35 -6.54 -9.48 10.82
C ALA A 35 -5.39 -8.47 10.98
N ALA A 36 -5.67 -7.16 10.91
CA ALA A 36 -4.68 -6.11 11.16
C ALA A 36 -4.08 -6.23 12.57
N TRP A 37 -4.92 -6.36 13.59
CA TRP A 37 -4.44 -6.54 14.98
C TRP A 37 -3.76 -7.88 15.23
N SER A 38 -4.18 -8.95 14.56
CA SER A 38 -3.47 -10.23 14.64
C SER A 38 -2.05 -10.11 14.06
N GLY A 39 -1.90 -9.46 12.90
CA GLY A 39 -0.57 -9.18 12.32
C GLY A 39 0.31 -8.33 13.24
N ALA A 40 -0.27 -7.28 13.85
CA ALA A 40 0.43 -6.44 14.82
C ALA A 40 0.79 -7.18 16.13
N ALA A 41 0.09 -8.28 16.46
CA ALA A 41 0.39 -9.07 17.65
C ALA A 41 1.71 -9.84 17.51
N ASP A 42 2.00 -10.33 16.31
CA ASP A 42 3.16 -11.18 16.02
C ASP A 42 4.34 -10.37 15.43
N ALA A 43 4.19 -9.06 15.21
CA ALA A 43 5.23 -8.21 14.64
C ALA A 43 6.27 -7.83 15.71
N ASP A 44 7.55 -7.80 15.31
CA ASP A 44 8.68 -7.36 16.13
C ASP A 44 8.65 -5.83 16.35
N ALA A 45 8.08 -5.08 15.42
CA ALA A 45 7.84 -3.64 15.50
C ALA A 45 6.49 -3.27 14.90
N ILE A 46 5.86 -2.23 15.43
CA ILE A 46 4.64 -1.62 14.89
C ILE A 46 4.97 -0.20 14.45
N VAL A 47 4.57 0.15 13.25
CA VAL A 47 4.62 1.53 12.75
C VAL A 47 3.20 2.05 12.58
N HIS A 48 2.86 3.11 13.30
CA HIS A 48 1.62 3.86 13.09
C HIS A 48 1.88 5.00 12.11
N LEU A 49 1.38 4.85 10.90
CA LEU A 49 1.51 5.84 9.85
C LEU A 49 0.33 6.80 9.90
N VAL A 50 0.60 8.08 10.13
CA VAL A 50 -0.39 9.15 10.29
C VAL A 50 -0.28 10.16 9.15
N ASP A 51 -1.41 10.53 8.57
CA ASP A 51 -1.51 11.61 7.60
C ASP A 51 -1.49 12.98 8.33
N SER A 52 -0.33 13.63 8.35
CA SER A 52 -0.16 14.94 9.01
C SER A 52 -1.11 16.01 8.43
N SER A 53 -1.53 15.87 7.16
CA SER A 53 -2.42 16.85 6.52
C SER A 53 -3.79 16.94 7.18
N ALA A 54 -4.30 15.80 7.65
CA ALA A 54 -5.56 15.75 8.35
C ALA A 54 -5.49 16.51 9.69
N TRP A 55 -4.45 16.27 10.46
CA TRP A 55 -4.24 16.88 11.77
C TRP A 55 -3.95 18.38 11.69
N VAL A 56 -3.12 18.81 10.72
CA VAL A 56 -2.84 20.24 10.48
C VAL A 56 -4.13 20.96 10.07
N ALA A 57 -4.94 20.38 9.18
CA ALA A 57 -6.20 20.96 8.76
C ALA A 57 -7.22 21.04 9.92
N ASP A 58 -7.27 20.05 10.81
CA ASP A 58 -8.15 20.05 11.98
C ASP A 58 -7.79 21.17 12.95
N ARG A 59 -6.50 21.34 13.23
CA ARG A 59 -6.01 22.44 14.08
C ARG A 59 -6.29 23.82 13.48
N ALA A 60 -6.28 23.94 12.15
CA ALA A 60 -6.65 25.16 11.45
C ALA A 60 -8.17 25.36 11.33
N GLY A 61 -8.99 24.40 11.75
CA GLY A 61 -10.45 24.44 11.62
C GLY A 61 -10.96 24.23 10.18
N THR A 62 -10.14 23.71 9.29
CA THR A 62 -10.43 23.52 7.86
C THR A 62 -10.62 22.07 7.44
N ALA A 63 -10.53 21.13 8.40
CA ALA A 63 -10.59 19.69 8.12
C ALA A 63 -11.90 19.27 7.48
N THR A 64 -11.80 18.53 6.38
CA THR A 64 -12.91 17.87 5.71
C THR A 64 -13.48 16.71 6.54
N GLY A 65 -14.67 16.22 6.16
CA GLY A 65 -15.26 15.05 6.79
C GLY A 65 -14.36 13.80 6.71
N ALA A 66 -13.68 13.59 5.59
CA ALA A 66 -12.74 12.49 5.41
C ALA A 66 -11.51 12.61 6.33
N GLN A 67 -10.95 13.81 6.46
CA GLN A 67 -9.83 14.08 7.36
C GLN A 67 -10.21 13.88 8.83
N LYS A 68 -11.40 14.31 9.25
CA LYS A 68 -11.90 14.06 10.60
C LYS A 68 -12.10 12.57 10.88
N MET A 69 -12.51 11.79 9.89
CA MET A 69 -12.58 10.32 10.01
C MET A 69 -11.20 9.70 10.17
N SER A 70 -10.21 10.13 9.39
CA SER A 70 -8.81 9.67 9.51
C SER A 70 -8.28 9.91 10.92
N ILE A 71 -8.45 11.11 11.47
CA ILE A 71 -8.04 11.44 12.85
C ILE A 71 -8.76 10.55 13.88
N ALA A 72 -10.06 10.27 13.68
CA ALA A 72 -10.79 9.38 14.55
C ALA A 72 -10.27 7.94 14.50
N ASP A 73 -9.81 7.49 13.34
CA ASP A 73 -9.17 6.18 13.17
C ASP A 73 -7.80 6.15 13.84
N ASP A 74 -6.96 7.19 13.71
CA ASP A 74 -5.69 7.32 14.44
C ASP A 74 -5.90 7.24 15.96
N ARG A 75 -6.91 7.95 16.49
CA ARG A 75 -7.24 7.90 17.91
C ARG A 75 -7.67 6.51 18.37
N ARG A 76 -8.30 5.71 17.51
CA ARG A 76 -8.62 4.31 17.80
C ARG A 76 -7.37 3.44 17.86
N VAL A 77 -6.42 3.64 16.95
CA VAL A 77 -5.12 2.96 17.01
C VAL A 77 -4.44 3.25 18.34
N ILE A 78 -4.36 4.52 18.72
CA ILE A 78 -3.78 4.94 20.01
C ILE A 78 -4.47 4.25 21.19
N ALA A 79 -5.81 4.26 21.20
CA ALA A 79 -6.59 3.63 22.28
C ALA A 79 -6.31 2.12 22.36
N GLN A 80 -6.17 1.45 21.22
CA GLN A 80 -5.88 0.03 21.17
C GLN A 80 -4.43 -0.29 21.59
N LEU A 81 -3.46 0.54 21.22
CA LEU A 81 -2.08 0.41 21.70
C LEU A 81 -2.03 0.53 23.23
N LYS A 82 -2.76 1.51 23.81
CA LYS A 82 -2.89 1.66 25.28
C LYS A 82 -3.51 0.42 25.92
N LEU A 83 -4.60 -0.09 25.35
CA LEU A 83 -5.32 -1.25 25.87
C LEU A 83 -4.46 -2.51 25.87
N THR A 84 -3.64 -2.70 24.83
CA THR A 84 -2.79 -3.88 24.68
C THR A 84 -1.43 -3.73 25.35
N GLY A 85 -1.07 -2.56 25.85
CA GLY A 85 0.24 -2.26 26.40
C GLY A 85 1.37 -2.27 25.34
N LYS A 86 1.02 -2.29 24.06
CA LYS A 86 1.98 -2.28 22.97
C LYS A 86 2.46 -0.86 22.68
N ARG A 87 3.70 -0.78 22.26
CA ARG A 87 4.33 0.47 21.80
C ARG A 87 4.59 0.43 20.32
N ALA A 88 4.65 1.59 19.68
CA ALA A 88 4.85 1.72 18.25
C ALA A 88 5.85 2.83 17.92
N PHE A 89 6.41 2.80 16.71
CA PHE A 89 6.95 3.99 16.07
C PHE A 89 5.81 4.81 15.50
N LEU A 90 5.87 6.13 15.64
CA LEU A 90 4.96 7.04 14.96
C LEU A 90 5.65 7.62 13.73
N ALA A 91 5.05 7.46 12.55
CA ALA A 91 5.50 8.09 11.33
C ALA A 91 4.47 9.15 10.88
N LEU A 92 4.79 10.43 11.09
CA LEU A 92 4.02 11.57 10.60
C LEU A 92 4.36 11.79 9.14
N ASN A 93 3.49 11.34 8.24
CA ASN A 93 3.70 11.38 6.80
C ASN A 93 3.13 12.65 6.17
N LYS A 94 3.59 12.95 4.95
CA LYS A 94 3.21 14.11 4.12
C LYS A 94 3.71 15.44 4.68
N ILE A 95 4.88 15.43 5.32
CA ILE A 95 5.50 16.68 5.84
C ILE A 95 5.92 17.64 4.74
N ASP A 96 6.04 17.17 3.51
CA ASP A 96 6.31 17.95 2.29
C ASP A 96 5.20 18.96 1.96
N LEU A 97 3.99 18.76 2.48
CA LEU A 97 2.84 19.62 2.21
C LEU A 97 2.80 20.89 3.06
N PHE A 98 3.63 20.97 4.12
CA PHE A 98 3.56 22.05 5.10
C PHE A 98 4.94 22.47 5.58
N PRO A 99 5.10 23.72 6.05
CA PRO A 99 6.23 24.10 6.90
C PRO A 99 6.29 23.23 8.18
N HIS A 100 7.49 22.83 8.57
CA HIS A 100 7.68 21.91 9.70
C HIS A 100 7.08 22.41 11.02
N ASP A 101 7.05 23.72 11.23
CA ASP A 101 6.44 24.37 12.40
C ASP A 101 4.95 24.07 12.57
N GLN A 102 4.23 23.77 11.49
CA GLN A 102 2.82 23.35 11.55
C GLN A 102 2.65 21.89 11.99
N VAL A 103 3.66 21.04 11.77
CA VAL A 103 3.61 19.63 12.16
C VAL A 103 4.06 19.42 13.60
N LEU A 104 4.93 20.26 14.14
CA LEU A 104 5.45 20.14 15.51
C LEU A 104 4.36 20.08 16.59
N PRO A 105 3.28 20.91 16.55
CA PRO A 105 2.19 20.79 17.50
C PRO A 105 1.41 19.47 17.42
N VAL A 106 1.30 18.90 16.22
CA VAL A 106 0.68 17.57 16.01
C VAL A 106 1.57 16.50 16.62
N MET A 107 2.88 16.58 16.40
CA MET A 107 3.86 15.69 16.99
C MET A 107 3.78 15.70 18.53
N SER A 108 3.69 16.90 19.15
CA SER A 108 3.55 17.03 20.60
C SER A 108 2.28 16.37 21.11
N GLU A 109 1.12 16.66 20.48
CA GLU A 109 -0.18 16.08 20.88
C GLU A 109 -0.16 14.55 20.82
N LEU A 110 0.40 13.98 19.76
CA LEU A 110 0.48 12.53 19.61
C LEU A 110 1.50 11.89 20.56
N SER A 111 2.62 12.58 20.82
CA SER A 111 3.62 12.17 21.81
C SER A 111 3.04 12.03 23.21
N ASP A 112 2.16 12.95 23.61
CA ASP A 112 1.50 12.96 24.92
C ASP A 112 0.60 11.73 25.14
N SER A 113 0.27 11.02 24.08
CA SER A 113 -0.45 9.73 24.18
C SER A 113 0.31 8.66 24.95
N GLY A 114 1.64 8.74 24.98
CA GLY A 114 2.54 7.84 25.70
C GLY A 114 2.67 6.43 25.12
N VAL A 115 2.16 6.18 23.90
CA VAL A 115 2.21 4.85 23.25
C VAL A 115 3.34 4.71 22.23
N TYR A 116 4.07 5.79 21.96
CA TYR A 116 5.14 5.78 20.98
C TYR A 116 6.50 5.72 21.62
N ASP A 117 7.39 4.92 21.05
CA ASP A 117 8.80 4.85 21.45
C ASP A 117 9.60 6.00 20.82
N GLU A 118 9.37 6.20 19.52
CA GLU A 118 9.99 7.25 18.74
C GLU A 118 9.02 7.83 17.72
N ILE A 119 9.26 9.07 17.31
CA ILE A 119 8.43 9.80 16.35
C ILE A 119 9.30 10.26 15.19
N PHE A 120 8.86 9.95 13.98
CA PHE A 120 9.51 10.31 12.73
C PHE A 120 8.61 11.23 11.92
N MET A 121 9.18 12.31 11.43
CA MET A 121 8.57 13.16 10.41
C MET A 121 9.08 12.68 9.05
N ILE A 122 8.17 12.27 8.17
CA ILE A 122 8.54 11.69 6.88
C ILE A 122 7.71 12.26 5.74
N SER A 123 8.26 12.20 4.54
CA SER A 123 7.51 12.26 3.29
C SER A 123 7.76 10.98 2.49
N ALA A 124 6.75 10.13 2.41
CA ALA A 124 6.84 8.93 1.58
C ALA A 124 6.90 9.26 0.08
N GLU A 125 6.47 10.47 -0.33
CA GLU A 125 6.49 10.93 -1.72
C GLU A 125 7.91 11.21 -2.21
N ASN A 126 8.73 11.89 -1.40
CA ASN A 126 10.08 12.32 -1.79
C ASN A 126 11.21 11.59 -1.03
N GLY A 127 10.87 10.73 -0.07
CA GLY A 127 11.81 9.93 0.71
C GLY A 127 12.38 10.63 1.96
N ASP A 128 12.01 11.88 2.23
CA ASP A 128 12.54 12.62 3.39
C ASP A 128 12.17 11.90 4.70
N GLY A 129 13.16 11.70 5.57
CA GLY A 129 13.02 11.03 6.87
C GLY A 129 12.78 9.51 6.80
N VAL A 130 12.55 8.91 5.63
CA VAL A 130 12.26 7.48 5.47
C VAL A 130 13.46 6.62 5.88
N ASP A 131 14.68 7.01 5.51
CA ASP A 131 15.88 6.25 5.86
C ASP A 131 16.10 6.20 7.39
N ARG A 132 15.78 7.28 8.10
CA ARG A 132 15.88 7.33 9.58
C ARG A 132 14.86 6.39 10.23
N LEU A 133 13.64 6.38 9.73
CA LEU A 133 12.60 5.43 10.18
C LEU A 133 13.04 3.98 9.91
N ALA A 134 13.54 3.71 8.70
CA ALA A 134 14.00 2.38 8.31
C ALA A 134 15.16 1.89 9.20
N ALA A 135 16.13 2.76 9.51
CA ALA A 135 17.24 2.45 10.42
C ALA A 135 16.73 2.14 11.83
N ALA A 136 15.81 2.94 12.38
CA ALA A 136 15.23 2.68 13.70
C ALA A 136 14.44 1.37 13.76
N ILE A 137 13.75 1.00 12.68
CA ILE A 137 13.08 -0.29 12.58
C ILE A 137 14.14 -1.41 12.54
N ALA A 138 15.20 -1.26 11.73
CA ALA A 138 16.26 -2.26 11.62
C ALA A 138 16.94 -2.54 12.96
N ASP A 139 17.20 -1.50 13.75
CA ASP A 139 17.79 -1.63 15.10
C ASP A 139 16.89 -2.39 16.08
N ARG A 140 15.59 -2.46 15.80
CA ARG A 140 14.60 -3.19 16.61
C ARG A 140 14.44 -4.65 16.21
N MET A 141 14.92 -5.03 15.02
CA MET A 141 14.75 -6.40 14.52
C MET A 141 15.59 -7.40 15.32
N PRO A 142 15.03 -8.59 15.63
CA PRO A 142 15.79 -9.64 16.31
C PRO A 142 16.90 -10.19 15.42
N ALA A 143 18.00 -10.58 16.03
CA ALA A 143 19.06 -11.28 15.32
C ALA A 143 18.55 -12.63 14.79
N GLY A 144 18.79 -12.91 13.52
CA GLY A 144 18.32 -14.12 12.88
C GLY A 144 18.85 -14.28 11.46
N THR A 145 18.46 -15.38 10.80
CA THR A 145 18.73 -15.57 9.38
C THR A 145 17.69 -14.82 8.53
N ALA A 146 18.12 -14.28 7.39
CA ALA A 146 17.20 -13.65 6.44
C ALA A 146 16.11 -14.66 6.02
N LEU A 147 14.86 -14.19 6.02
CA LEU A 147 13.69 -15.01 5.66
C LEU A 147 13.51 -15.12 4.14
N PHE A 148 14.03 -14.16 3.40
CA PHE A 148 13.91 -14.06 1.95
C PHE A 148 15.27 -13.86 1.30
N PRO A 149 15.47 -14.23 0.02
CA PRO A 149 16.68 -13.90 -0.72
C PRO A 149 16.94 -12.38 -0.70
N PRO A 150 18.22 -11.94 -0.69
CA PRO A 150 18.58 -10.52 -0.59
C PRO A 150 18.03 -9.63 -1.71
N ASP A 151 17.75 -10.21 -2.87
CA ASP A 151 17.21 -9.55 -4.06
C ASP A 151 15.68 -9.56 -4.14
N GLN A 152 15.02 -10.19 -3.16
CA GLN A 152 13.55 -10.26 -3.11
C GLN A 152 12.96 -9.03 -2.41
N THR A 153 12.23 -8.21 -3.15
CA THR A 153 11.57 -6.98 -2.64
C THR A 153 10.14 -7.21 -2.15
N ALA A 154 9.51 -8.33 -2.51
CA ALA A 154 8.16 -8.67 -2.08
C ALA A 154 7.94 -10.19 -2.03
N ASP A 155 7.15 -10.65 -1.06
CA ASP A 155 6.68 -12.06 -0.96
C ASP A 155 5.42 -12.25 -1.82
N LEU A 156 5.47 -11.78 -3.05
CA LEU A 156 4.40 -11.95 -4.02
C LEU A 156 4.90 -12.81 -5.18
N PRO A 157 4.20 -13.89 -5.56
CA PRO A 157 4.50 -14.58 -6.80
C PRO A 157 4.54 -13.56 -7.95
N MET A 158 5.54 -13.65 -8.83
CA MET A 158 5.74 -12.70 -9.94
C MET A 158 4.48 -12.47 -10.78
N ARG A 159 3.65 -13.51 -10.88
CA ARG A 159 2.34 -13.43 -11.57
C ARG A 159 1.36 -12.46 -10.89
N LEU A 160 1.34 -12.46 -9.56
CA LEU A 160 0.47 -11.57 -8.79
C LEU A 160 1.00 -10.13 -8.81
N LEU A 161 2.32 -9.96 -8.68
CA LEU A 161 2.96 -8.65 -8.82
C LEU A 161 2.67 -8.01 -10.18
N ALA A 162 2.81 -8.78 -11.26
CA ALA A 162 2.47 -8.30 -12.61
C ALA A 162 0.99 -7.92 -12.76
N ALA A 163 0.08 -8.63 -12.09
CA ALA A 163 -1.34 -8.29 -12.07
C ALA A 163 -1.59 -6.97 -11.33
N GLU A 164 -0.90 -6.73 -10.20
CA GLU A 164 -1.00 -5.48 -9.44
C GLU A 164 -0.46 -4.27 -10.23
N VAL A 165 0.66 -4.40 -10.94
CA VAL A 165 1.16 -3.34 -11.84
C VAL A 165 0.09 -2.96 -12.86
N THR A 166 -0.54 -3.93 -13.50
CA THR A 166 -1.60 -3.65 -14.48
C THR A 166 -2.83 -3.03 -13.81
N ARG A 167 -3.20 -3.49 -12.62
CA ARG A 167 -4.31 -2.95 -11.84
C ARG A 167 -4.07 -1.48 -11.47
N GLU A 168 -2.88 -1.13 -11.05
CA GLU A 168 -2.50 0.26 -10.78
C GLU A 168 -2.67 1.15 -12.01
N LYS A 169 -2.21 0.72 -13.20
CA LYS A 169 -2.37 1.53 -14.44
C LYS A 169 -3.84 1.67 -14.85
N LEU A 170 -4.65 0.65 -14.56
CA LEU A 170 -6.10 0.76 -14.70
C LEU A 170 -6.67 1.85 -13.78
N LEU A 171 -6.32 1.85 -12.49
CA LEU A 171 -6.80 2.81 -11.50
C LEU A 171 -6.39 4.24 -11.84
N LEU A 172 -5.13 4.45 -12.21
CA LEU A 172 -4.60 5.78 -12.60
C LEU A 172 -5.34 6.36 -13.80
N ARG A 173 -5.78 5.52 -14.75
CA ARG A 173 -6.45 5.98 -15.96
C ARG A 173 -7.96 6.13 -15.83
N MET A 174 -8.58 5.34 -14.98
CA MET A 174 -10.04 5.22 -14.92
C MET A 174 -10.71 6.19 -13.94
N HIS A 175 -9.97 7.13 -13.32
CA HIS A 175 -10.47 8.19 -12.44
C HIS A 175 -11.81 7.91 -11.72
N GLN A 176 -11.74 7.43 -10.48
CA GLN A 176 -12.80 7.41 -9.46
C GLN A 176 -14.02 6.47 -9.62
N GLU A 177 -14.35 5.90 -10.79
CA GLU A 177 -15.61 5.15 -10.93
C GLU A 177 -15.50 3.62 -10.84
N LEU A 178 -14.30 3.04 -10.98
CA LEU A 178 -14.10 1.58 -11.07
C LEU A 178 -13.20 0.90 -10.01
N PRO A 179 -12.58 1.59 -9.03
CA PRO A 179 -11.50 1.00 -8.20
C PRO A 179 -11.87 -0.29 -7.47
N TYR A 180 -13.14 -0.44 -7.09
CA TYR A 180 -13.61 -1.55 -6.25
C TYR A 180 -14.37 -2.65 -7.02
N GLN A 181 -14.48 -2.53 -8.33
CA GLN A 181 -15.29 -3.43 -9.17
C GLN A 181 -14.50 -4.04 -10.33
N LEU A 182 -13.17 -4.10 -10.18
CA LEU A 182 -12.30 -4.76 -11.14
C LEU A 182 -11.23 -5.60 -10.44
N MET A 183 -10.86 -6.68 -11.07
CA MET A 183 -9.75 -7.55 -10.68
C MET A 183 -8.87 -7.81 -11.89
N VAL A 184 -7.58 -8.01 -11.66
CA VAL A 184 -6.65 -8.43 -12.69
C VAL A 184 -6.03 -9.75 -12.27
N GLU A 185 -6.07 -10.73 -13.16
CA GLU A 185 -5.45 -12.04 -12.94
C GLU A 185 -4.43 -12.33 -14.03
N THR A 186 -3.29 -12.88 -13.67
CA THR A 186 -2.30 -13.39 -14.62
C THR A 186 -2.62 -14.84 -14.94
N GLU A 187 -3.25 -15.10 -16.09
CA GLU A 187 -3.62 -16.44 -16.54
C GLU A 187 -2.42 -17.26 -17.01
N SER A 188 -1.51 -16.65 -17.79
CA SER A 188 -0.31 -17.35 -18.24
C SER A 188 0.95 -16.52 -18.06
N TRP A 189 2.05 -17.24 -17.79
CA TRP A 189 3.41 -16.72 -17.68
C TRP A 189 4.33 -17.71 -18.35
N GLU A 190 4.93 -17.32 -19.46
CA GLU A 190 5.76 -18.17 -20.31
C GLU A 190 7.13 -17.55 -20.52
N GLU A 191 8.15 -18.21 -19.98
CA GLU A 191 9.56 -17.87 -20.26
C GLU A 191 9.91 -18.28 -21.70
N ARG A 192 10.50 -17.39 -22.49
CA ARG A 192 10.92 -17.68 -23.83
C ARG A 192 12.41 -17.93 -23.92
N LYS A 193 12.82 -18.66 -24.96
CA LYS A 193 14.23 -19.00 -25.20
C LYS A 193 15.14 -17.80 -25.45
N ASP A 194 14.57 -16.68 -25.90
CA ASP A 194 15.27 -15.40 -26.14
C ASP A 194 15.42 -14.54 -24.86
N GLY A 195 15.05 -15.08 -23.69
CA GLY A 195 15.09 -14.38 -22.41
C GLY A 195 13.88 -13.47 -22.16
N SER A 196 13.00 -13.29 -23.13
CA SER A 196 11.77 -12.52 -22.94
C SER A 196 10.71 -13.32 -22.18
N VAL A 197 9.74 -12.62 -21.60
CA VAL A 197 8.59 -13.24 -20.97
C VAL A 197 7.29 -12.85 -21.68
N ARG A 198 6.41 -13.83 -21.91
CA ARG A 198 5.05 -13.61 -22.39
C ARG A 198 4.07 -13.73 -21.23
N ILE A 199 3.32 -12.67 -21.01
CA ILE A 199 2.34 -12.57 -19.90
C ILE A 199 0.96 -12.35 -20.48
N GLN A 200 -0.01 -13.18 -20.11
CA GLN A 200 -1.43 -12.97 -20.42
C GLN A 200 -2.19 -12.66 -19.13
N GLN A 201 -2.95 -11.58 -19.18
CA GLN A 201 -3.76 -11.15 -18.05
C GLN A 201 -5.21 -10.93 -18.46
N VAL A 202 -6.12 -11.25 -17.55
CA VAL A 202 -7.54 -10.99 -17.67
C VAL A 202 -7.95 -9.91 -16.67
N ILE A 203 -8.59 -8.88 -17.17
CA ILE A 203 -9.25 -7.84 -16.40
C ILE A 203 -10.70 -8.24 -16.24
N ILE A 204 -11.11 -8.59 -15.03
CA ILE A 204 -12.46 -9.02 -14.71
C ILE A 204 -13.23 -7.81 -14.20
N VAL A 205 -14.41 -7.57 -14.76
CA VAL A 205 -15.31 -6.47 -14.40
C VAL A 205 -16.73 -7.00 -14.18
N GLY A 206 -17.51 -6.35 -13.31
CA GLY A 206 -18.82 -6.82 -12.90
C GLY A 206 -19.94 -6.58 -13.92
N ARG A 207 -19.74 -5.77 -14.98
CA ARG A 207 -20.80 -5.47 -15.98
C ARG A 207 -20.24 -4.95 -17.30
N GLU A 208 -21.04 -5.09 -18.38
CA GLU A 208 -20.64 -4.67 -19.74
C GLU A 208 -20.27 -3.18 -19.85
N GLY A 209 -20.95 -2.30 -19.11
CA GLY A 209 -20.58 -0.88 -19.08
C GLY A 209 -19.14 -0.63 -18.62
N HIS A 210 -18.67 -1.37 -17.61
CA HIS A 210 -17.29 -1.30 -17.12
C HIS A 210 -16.30 -1.85 -18.17
N LYS A 211 -16.66 -2.91 -18.88
CA LYS A 211 -15.85 -3.45 -19.99
C LYS A 211 -15.67 -2.42 -21.09
N ALA A 212 -16.74 -1.74 -21.48
CA ALA A 212 -16.68 -0.68 -22.50
C ALA A 212 -15.76 0.47 -22.06
N MET A 213 -15.78 0.84 -20.78
CA MET A 213 -14.90 1.87 -20.20
C MET A 213 -13.43 1.43 -20.24
N VAL A 214 -13.13 0.20 -19.80
CA VAL A 214 -11.75 -0.35 -19.82
C VAL A 214 -11.21 -0.42 -21.25
N LEU A 215 -12.00 -0.87 -22.20
CA LEU A 215 -11.61 -0.93 -23.61
C LEU A 215 -11.40 0.47 -24.19
N GLY A 216 -12.31 1.41 -23.90
CA GLY A 216 -12.33 2.73 -24.50
C GLY A 216 -12.70 2.72 -25.98
N LYS A 217 -12.81 3.90 -26.59
CA LYS A 217 -13.16 4.03 -28.01
C LYS A 217 -12.10 3.30 -28.87
N ASN A 218 -12.55 2.36 -29.66
CA ASN A 218 -11.70 1.52 -30.54
C ASN A 218 -10.53 0.86 -29.82
N GLY A 219 -10.65 0.51 -28.55
CA GLY A 219 -9.62 -0.14 -27.76
C GLY A 219 -8.46 0.79 -27.32
N ALA A 220 -8.63 2.10 -27.44
CA ALA A 220 -7.55 3.07 -27.14
C ALA A 220 -7.15 3.05 -25.66
N SER A 221 -8.09 2.86 -24.74
CA SER A 221 -7.80 2.88 -23.30
C SER A 221 -7.00 1.64 -22.89
N ILE A 222 -7.44 0.45 -23.24
CA ILE A 222 -6.73 -0.80 -22.89
C ILE A 222 -5.34 -0.87 -23.55
N LYS A 223 -5.19 -0.32 -24.76
CA LYS A 223 -3.90 -0.25 -25.45
C LYS A 223 -2.90 0.60 -24.67
N GLU A 224 -3.35 1.75 -24.16
CA GLU A 224 -2.49 2.64 -23.39
C GLU A 224 -2.17 2.06 -22.00
N ILE A 225 -3.14 1.44 -21.32
CA ILE A 225 -2.93 0.71 -20.07
C ILE A 225 -1.86 -0.37 -20.27
N GLY A 226 -2.02 -1.18 -21.32
CA GLY A 226 -1.05 -2.23 -21.66
C GLY A 226 0.35 -1.68 -21.98
N ARG A 227 0.45 -0.51 -22.63
CA ARG A 227 1.73 0.17 -22.89
C ARG A 227 2.43 0.57 -21.59
N MET A 228 1.70 1.21 -20.68
CA MET A 228 2.24 1.67 -19.38
C MET A 228 2.65 0.48 -18.50
N ALA A 229 1.77 -0.51 -18.33
CA ALA A 229 2.05 -1.70 -17.54
C ALA A 229 3.24 -2.50 -18.11
N ARG A 230 3.31 -2.67 -19.42
CA ARG A 230 4.43 -3.36 -20.07
C ARG A 230 5.76 -2.64 -19.83
N LYS A 231 5.78 -1.28 -19.93
CA LYS A 231 7.00 -0.50 -19.69
C LYS A 231 7.52 -0.76 -18.28
N GLU A 232 6.67 -0.64 -17.28
CA GLU A 232 7.05 -0.85 -15.88
C GLU A 232 7.47 -2.29 -15.61
N LEU A 233 6.75 -3.28 -16.16
CA LEU A 233 7.14 -4.68 -16.03
C LEU A 233 8.51 -4.97 -16.67
N MET A 234 8.85 -4.31 -17.78
CA MET A 234 10.18 -4.43 -18.39
C MET A 234 11.27 -3.85 -17.49
N GLU A 235 11.01 -2.72 -16.86
CA GLU A 235 11.93 -2.09 -15.89
C GLU A 235 12.11 -2.97 -14.64
N MET A 236 11.02 -3.51 -14.09
CA MET A 236 11.03 -4.36 -12.89
C MET A 236 11.70 -5.72 -13.13
N LEU A 237 11.51 -6.31 -14.31
CA LEU A 237 12.01 -7.65 -14.63
C LEU A 237 13.39 -7.63 -15.31
N ASP A 238 13.89 -6.44 -15.63
CA ASP A 238 15.14 -6.20 -16.38
C ASP A 238 15.25 -7.06 -17.65
N ARG A 239 14.12 -7.22 -18.37
CA ARG A 239 14.04 -8.02 -19.60
C ARG A 239 12.82 -7.66 -20.46
N PRO A 240 12.82 -8.05 -21.76
CA PRO A 240 11.68 -7.79 -22.63
C PRO A 240 10.41 -8.51 -22.16
N VAL A 241 9.28 -7.78 -22.16
CA VAL A 241 7.96 -8.29 -21.77
C VAL A 241 6.97 -8.18 -22.92
N HIS A 242 6.27 -9.27 -23.21
CA HIS A 242 5.13 -9.32 -24.12
C HIS A 242 3.85 -9.45 -23.30
N LEU A 243 3.17 -8.32 -23.04
CA LEU A 243 1.94 -8.26 -22.24
C LEU A 243 0.71 -8.28 -23.14
N PHE A 244 -0.21 -9.19 -22.85
CA PHE A 244 -1.52 -9.31 -23.50
C PHE A 244 -2.62 -9.14 -22.45
N LEU A 245 -3.54 -8.22 -22.71
CA LEU A 245 -4.66 -7.91 -21.82
C LEU A 245 -5.98 -8.30 -22.47
N PHE A 246 -6.82 -9.00 -21.73
CA PHE A 246 -8.17 -9.36 -22.10
C PHE A 246 -9.15 -8.80 -21.08
N VAL A 247 -10.38 -8.46 -21.49
CA VAL A 247 -11.41 -7.98 -20.58
C VAL A 247 -12.59 -8.95 -20.60
N LYS A 248 -12.93 -9.46 -19.40
CA LYS A 248 -14.05 -10.39 -19.18
C LYS A 248 -15.06 -9.75 -18.26
N VAL A 249 -16.35 -9.97 -18.52
CA VAL A 249 -17.43 -9.65 -17.58
C VAL A 249 -17.76 -10.90 -16.77
N ASP A 250 -17.81 -10.75 -15.45
CA ASP A 250 -18.29 -11.77 -14.53
C ASP A 250 -19.25 -11.12 -13.52
N GLU A 251 -20.55 -11.31 -13.73
CA GLU A 251 -21.61 -10.75 -12.89
C GLU A 251 -21.68 -11.38 -11.49
N LYS A 252 -21.08 -12.55 -11.31
CA LYS A 252 -21.04 -13.25 -10.01
C LYS A 252 -19.85 -12.83 -9.14
N TRP A 253 -18.97 -12.05 -9.69
CA TRP A 253 -17.82 -11.53 -8.98
C TRP A 253 -18.22 -10.23 -8.23
N GLN A 254 -18.70 -10.39 -6.99
CA GLN A 254 -18.96 -9.31 -6.01
C GLN A 254 -18.57 -9.76 -4.60
#